data_f65ad0301627ef195ceed7c8db4868f7
#
_entry.id   f65ad0301627ef195ceed7c8db4868f7
#
_cell.length_a   1.000
_cell.length_b   1.000
_cell.length_c   1.000
_cell.angle_alpha   90.00
_cell.angle_beta   90.00
_cell.angle_gamma   90.00
#
_symmetry.space_group_name_H-M   'P 1'
#
loop_
_entity.id
_entity.type
_entity.pdbx_description
1 polymer ?
#
loop_
_entity_poly.entity_id
_entity_poly.type
_entity_poly.pdbx_seq_one_letter_code
_entity_poly.pdbx_strand_id
1 'polypeptide(L)' 'MYTDIDVRDQAIEMVEDGTVDAKAMLIMALKYMSTDDVADMLDANELSERFDN' A
#
# COMPACT_ATOMS: atom_id res chain seq x y z
N MET A 1 -8.23 -11.52 17.69
CA MET A 1 -8.71 -11.90 16.40
C MET A 1 -9.48 -10.77 15.71
N TYR A 2 -9.38 -10.69 14.47
CA TYR A 2 -9.92 -9.54 13.76
C TYR A 2 -11.28 -9.83 13.19
N THR A 3 -12.19 -10.10 13.99
CA THR A 3 -13.47 -10.49 13.47
C THR A 3 -14.21 -9.35 12.80
N ASP A 4 -14.04 -8.14 13.32
CA ASP A 4 -14.81 -7.00 12.82
C ASP A 4 -13.97 -5.94 12.15
N ILE A 5 -12.67 -6.06 12.26
CA ILE A 5 -11.80 -5.03 11.73
C ILE A 5 -10.94 -5.58 10.62
N ASP A 6 -11.02 -4.97 9.47
CA ASP A 6 -10.16 -5.33 8.37
C ASP A 6 -8.81 -4.67 8.64
N VAL A 7 -7.76 -5.48 8.69
CA VAL A 7 -6.43 -4.99 8.97
C VAL A 7 -5.99 -3.97 7.93
N ARG A 8 -6.43 -4.16 6.69
CA ARG A 8 -6.12 -3.19 5.64
C ARG A 8 -6.74 -1.84 5.95
N ASP A 9 -7.99 -1.84 6.36
CA ASP A 9 -8.66 -0.60 6.72
C ASP A 9 -8.00 0.05 7.91
N GLN A 10 -7.55 -0.76 8.86
CA GLN A 10 -6.85 -0.26 10.02
C GLN A 10 -5.55 0.44 9.62
N ALA A 11 -4.80 -0.16 8.70
CA ALA A 11 -3.56 0.44 8.22
C ALA A 11 -3.82 1.75 7.50
N ILE A 12 -4.86 1.78 6.69
CA ILE A 12 -5.23 3.00 5.97
C ILE A 12 -5.58 4.10 6.95
N GLU A 13 -6.34 3.75 7.98
CA GLU A 13 -6.73 4.72 9.01
C GLU A 13 -5.52 5.31 9.72
N MET A 14 -4.54 4.46 10.01
CA MET A 14 -3.33 4.92 10.69
C MET A 14 -2.58 5.95 9.85
N VAL A 15 -2.61 5.78 8.55
CA VAL A 15 -1.98 6.74 7.66
C VAL A 15 -2.80 8.02 7.58
N GLU A 16 -4.12 7.86 7.46
CA GLU A 16 -5.01 9.01 7.29
C GLU A 16 -5.06 9.91 8.52
N ASP A 17 -5.01 9.32 9.70
CA ASP A 17 -5.07 10.14 10.92
C ASP A 17 -3.69 10.60 11.41
N GLY A 18 -2.64 10.22 10.68
CA GLY A 18 -1.31 10.69 11.02
C GLY A 18 -0.58 9.90 12.08
N THR A 19 -1.15 8.79 12.53
CA THR A 19 -0.48 7.93 13.50
C THR A 19 0.85 7.41 12.93
N VAL A 20 0.84 7.11 11.64
CA VAL A 20 2.03 6.62 10.95
C VAL A 20 2.29 7.52 9.75
N ASP A 21 3.54 7.86 9.55
CA ASP A 21 3.92 8.66 8.39
C ASP A 21 3.62 7.88 7.10
N ALA A 22 2.92 8.53 6.17
CA ALA A 22 2.49 7.87 4.95
C ALA A 22 3.68 7.37 4.12
N LYS A 23 4.72 8.16 4.03
CA LYS A 23 5.89 7.76 3.27
C LYS A 23 6.56 6.55 3.87
N ALA A 24 6.68 6.53 5.18
CA ALA A 24 7.28 5.41 5.88
C ALA A 24 6.45 4.15 5.71
N MET A 25 5.13 4.29 5.83
CA MET A 25 4.24 3.16 5.66
C MET A 25 4.33 2.59 4.24
N LEU A 26 4.40 3.46 3.26
CA LEU A 26 4.53 3.04 1.88
C LEU A 26 5.81 2.24 1.66
N ILE A 27 6.92 2.73 2.19
CA ILE A 27 8.19 2.03 2.02
C ILE A 27 8.14 0.67 2.70
N MET A 28 7.55 0.60 3.90
CA MET A 28 7.40 -0.67 4.58
C MET A 28 6.59 -1.66 3.76
N ALA A 29 5.49 -1.17 3.20
CA ALA A 29 4.61 -2.02 2.41
C ALA A 29 5.32 -2.53 1.17
N LEU A 30 6.02 -1.66 0.49
CA LEU A 30 6.71 -2.04 -0.73
C LEU A 30 7.83 -3.05 -0.47
N LYS A 31 8.50 -2.91 0.66
CA LYS A 31 9.55 -3.85 1.01
C LYS A 31 9.01 -5.23 1.35
N TYR A 32 7.80 -5.26 1.84
CA TYR A 32 7.18 -6.52 2.22
C TYR A 32 6.55 -7.25 1.04
N MET A 33 6.07 -6.50 0.06
CA MET A 33 5.42 -7.08 -1.10
C MET A 33 6.44 -7.71 -2.04
N SER A 34 6.02 -8.74 -2.75
CA SER A 34 6.88 -9.32 -3.78
C SER A 34 6.96 -8.35 -4.97
N THR A 35 7.96 -8.57 -5.80
CA THR A 35 8.12 -7.74 -7.00
C THR A 35 6.88 -7.82 -7.88
N ASP A 36 6.33 -9.01 -8.01
CA ASP A 36 5.12 -9.20 -8.81
C ASP A 36 3.94 -8.44 -8.24
N ASP A 37 3.82 -8.42 -6.92
CA ASP A 37 2.74 -7.68 -6.27
C ASP A 37 2.87 -6.19 -6.51
N VAL A 38 4.10 -5.69 -6.44
CA VAL A 38 4.32 -4.27 -6.69
C VAL A 38 3.98 -3.93 -8.13
N ALA A 39 4.39 -4.78 -9.05
CA ALA A 39 4.09 -4.55 -10.47
C ALA A 39 2.58 -4.53 -10.70
N ASP A 40 1.88 -5.47 -10.10
CA ASP A 40 0.43 -5.53 -10.21
C ASP A 40 -0.23 -4.29 -9.66
N MET A 41 0.23 -3.84 -8.52
CA MET A 41 -0.35 -2.67 -7.86
C MET A 41 -0.14 -1.43 -8.72
N LEU A 42 1.06 -1.25 -9.25
CA LEU A 42 1.35 -0.11 -10.10
C LEU A 42 0.52 -0.16 -11.38
N ASP A 43 0.39 -1.35 -11.94
CA ASP A 43 -0.36 -1.54 -13.16
C ASP A 43 -1.84 -1.24 -12.97
N ALA A 44 -2.38 -1.73 -11.87
CA ALA A 44 -3.79 -1.52 -11.56
C ALA A 44 -4.11 -0.04 -11.37
N ASN A 45 -3.12 0.73 -10.96
CA ASN A 45 -3.29 2.16 -10.75
C ASN A 45 -2.71 3.00 -11.88
N GLU A 46 -2.35 2.33 -12.97
CA GLU A 46 -1.81 2.97 -14.16
C GLU A 46 -0.55 3.79 -13.87
N LEU A 47 0.27 3.26 -12.99
CA LEU A 47 1.51 3.90 -12.60
C LEU A 47 2.74 3.16 -13.10
N SER A 48 2.54 2.06 -13.81
CA SER A 48 3.67 1.29 -14.30
C SER A 48 4.30 2.02 -15.49
N GLU A 49 5.50 1.60 -15.83
CA GLU A 49 6.25 2.25 -16.91
C GLU A 49 5.56 2.20 -18.24
N ARG A 50 4.71 1.22 -18.46
CA ARG A 50 4.06 1.14 -19.74
C ARG A 50 2.97 2.19 -19.93
N PHE A 51 2.59 2.86 -18.85
CA PHE A 51 1.66 3.97 -18.92
C PHE A 51 2.38 5.31 -18.89
N ASP A 52 3.67 5.26 -18.73
CA ASP A 52 4.47 6.44 -18.57
C ASP A 52 5.03 6.84 -19.92
N ASN A 53 4.57 7.90 -20.44
CA ASN A 53 5.10 8.36 -21.71
C ASN A 53 5.29 9.80 -21.73
#